data_d2477e877faa097f1cd7b734db30ee4b
#
_entry.id   d2477e877faa097f1cd7b734db30ee4b
#
_cell.length_a   1.000
_cell.length_b   1.000
_cell.length_c   1.000
_cell.angle_alpha   90.00
_cell.angle_beta   90.00
_cell.angle_gamma   90.00
#
_symmetry.space_group_name_H-M   'P 1'
#
loop_
_entity.id
_entity.type
_entity.pdbx_description
1 polymer ?
#
loop_
_entity_poly.entity_id
_entity_poly.type
_entity_poly.pdbx_seq_one_letter_code
_entity_poly.pdbx_strand_id
1 'polypeptide(L)'
;MRTYSKYENVLNMLRRHVNQRRREGNLRLEGERELMIRFGTSRKTLAKAQETLIAENVLYREKQSTRITPAVRQKGRYAYVPYFHRLTGVFWFDSNYRKWEILRIRAMEEMVSVDLVPFDPEYPGETVETLAEKLRDYSVVFLFLIRADHLEKLCPRLRELGVRIVFLDESDSCADSPLLVVDYYHSGVIAAKALLAGGYCRPVLMGCGISRDSLSICRRIQGFQDTMAKRGIECPELFYPYEKRLQGVIGLSRWLSRIRKHEKDSVYFPLDSYLELITLPLYEQGLVPEQVGVVSSDSTLSASRHNPPITYTTDCVPEIVEEIIAAIRLNELDRWNEFPLRTFIKSRLVTGMSTRENNKRRTE
;
A
#
# COMPACT_ATOMS: atom_id res chain seq x y z
N MET A 1 7.84 16.49 11.90
CA MET A 1 8.52 15.21 12.26
C MET A 1 8.53 15.11 13.78
N ARG A 2 7.70 14.27 14.42
CA ARG A 2 7.79 14.05 15.86
C ARG A 2 9.08 13.32 16.18
N THR A 3 9.97 13.94 16.95
CA THR A 3 11.16 13.28 17.50
C THR A 3 10.70 12.41 18.67
N TYR A 4 10.64 11.09 18.44
CA TYR A 4 10.34 10.14 19.52
C TYR A 4 11.45 10.19 20.58
N SER A 5 11.05 10.13 21.85
CA SER A 5 12.02 9.99 22.93
C SER A 5 12.78 8.66 22.81
N LYS A 6 13.98 8.58 23.36
CA LYS A 6 14.78 7.34 23.37
C LYS A 6 13.99 6.16 23.96
N TYR A 7 13.15 6.42 24.94
CA TYR A 7 12.27 5.43 25.55
C TYR A 7 11.18 4.94 24.59
N GLU A 8 10.48 5.85 23.91
CA GLU A 8 9.42 5.49 22.94
C GLU A 8 9.97 4.65 21.79
N ASN A 9 11.18 4.98 21.32
CA ASN A 9 11.84 4.18 20.30
C ASN A 9 12.10 2.75 20.78
N VAL A 10 12.64 2.59 21.99
CA VAL A 10 12.90 1.25 22.57
C VAL A 10 11.61 0.49 22.80
N LEU A 11 10.57 1.14 23.31
CA LEU A 11 9.25 0.54 23.50
C LEU A 11 8.68 0.02 22.18
N ASN A 12 8.76 0.81 21.11
CA ASN A 12 8.29 0.42 19.78
C ASN A 12 9.13 -0.72 19.18
N MET A 13 10.44 -0.71 19.39
CA MET A 13 11.31 -1.81 18.95
C MET A 13 10.99 -3.11 19.69
N LEU A 14 10.80 -3.05 21.01
CA LEU A 14 10.43 -4.21 21.82
C LEU A 14 9.06 -4.77 21.42
N ARG A 15 8.09 -3.89 21.14
CA ARG A 15 6.77 -4.31 20.66
C ARG A 15 6.88 -5.07 19.34
N ARG A 16 7.59 -4.52 18.35
CA ARG A 16 7.79 -5.20 17.06
C ARG A 16 8.45 -6.57 17.24
N HIS A 17 9.44 -6.64 18.12
CA HIS A 17 10.12 -7.88 18.41
C HIS A 17 9.21 -8.93 19.07
N VAL A 18 8.42 -8.53 20.06
CA VAL A 18 7.40 -9.38 20.70
C VAL A 18 6.41 -9.92 19.68
N ASN A 19 5.93 -9.07 18.78
CA ASN A 19 4.98 -9.47 17.74
C ASN A 19 5.61 -10.45 16.76
N GLN A 20 6.86 -10.22 16.37
CA GLN A 20 7.58 -11.18 15.53
C GLN A 20 7.70 -12.54 16.21
N ARG A 21 8.08 -12.59 17.49
CA ARG A 21 8.19 -13.84 18.28
C ARG A 21 6.84 -14.56 18.38
N ARG A 22 5.75 -13.82 18.56
CA ARG A 22 4.39 -14.39 18.55
C ARG A 22 4.04 -15.02 17.20
N ARG A 23 4.38 -14.37 16.08
CA ARG A 23 4.18 -14.89 14.71
C ARG A 23 4.94 -16.20 14.49
N GLU A 24 6.14 -16.29 15.06
CA GLU A 24 6.99 -17.49 15.03
C GLU A 24 6.52 -18.60 15.99
N GLY A 25 5.45 -18.38 16.75
CA GLY A 25 4.96 -19.29 17.77
C GLY A 25 5.85 -19.36 19.01
N ASN A 26 6.83 -18.47 19.14
CA ASN A 26 7.78 -18.46 20.23
C ASN A 26 7.38 -17.45 21.31
N LEU A 27 6.82 -17.94 22.40
CA LEU A 27 6.34 -17.13 23.52
C LEU A 27 7.42 -16.82 24.58
N ARG A 28 8.67 -17.16 24.32
CA ARG A 28 9.80 -16.86 25.22
C ARG A 28 10.52 -15.60 24.75
N LEU A 29 10.62 -14.60 25.61
CA LEU A 29 11.43 -13.41 25.36
C LEU A 29 12.90 -13.70 25.75
N GLU A 30 13.82 -13.15 24.98
CA GLU A 30 15.25 -13.25 25.24
C GLU A 30 15.64 -12.57 26.58
N GLY A 31 16.80 -12.90 27.10
CA GLY A 31 17.35 -12.31 28.34
C GLY A 31 17.57 -10.78 28.17
N GLU A 32 17.48 -10.06 29.30
CA GLU A 32 17.67 -8.58 29.28
C GLU A 32 18.98 -8.18 28.59
N ARG A 33 20.07 -8.92 28.80
CA ARG A 33 21.36 -8.60 28.19
C ARG A 33 21.34 -8.69 26.68
N GLU A 34 20.69 -9.69 26.12
CA GLU A 34 20.55 -9.86 24.68
C GLU A 34 19.68 -8.76 24.07
N LEU A 35 18.56 -8.41 24.73
CA LEU A 35 17.67 -7.34 24.29
C LEU A 35 18.36 -5.97 24.39
N MET A 36 19.19 -5.73 25.42
CA MET A 36 19.96 -4.49 25.51
C MET A 36 20.93 -4.33 24.35
N ILE A 37 21.62 -5.40 23.98
CA ILE A 37 22.54 -5.40 22.82
C ILE A 37 21.74 -5.19 21.53
N ARG A 38 20.66 -5.94 21.34
CA ARG A 38 19.81 -5.87 20.15
C ARG A 38 19.23 -4.47 19.90
N PHE A 39 18.79 -3.79 20.97
CA PHE A 39 18.13 -2.48 20.85
C PHE A 39 19.06 -1.29 21.14
N GLY A 40 20.34 -1.52 21.42
CA GLY A 40 21.30 -0.46 21.72
C GLY A 40 20.87 0.42 22.90
N THR A 41 20.33 -0.19 23.97
CA THR A 41 19.69 0.54 25.06
C THR A 41 20.24 0.18 26.45
N SER A 42 20.00 1.06 27.43
CA SER A 42 20.36 0.80 28.83
C SER A 42 19.35 -0.13 29.50
N ARG A 43 19.80 -0.84 30.54
CA ARG A 43 18.95 -1.70 31.37
C ARG A 43 17.73 -0.96 31.91
N LYS A 44 17.91 0.28 32.37
CA LYS A 44 16.83 1.11 32.94
C LYS A 44 15.74 1.41 31.89
N THR A 45 16.15 1.74 30.67
CA THR A 45 15.20 2.04 29.57
C THR A 45 14.47 0.78 29.13
N LEU A 46 15.17 -0.36 29.02
CA LEU A 46 14.57 -1.63 28.67
C LEU A 46 13.58 -2.12 29.72
N ALA A 47 13.97 -2.05 31.00
CA ALA A 47 13.12 -2.46 32.13
C ALA A 47 11.81 -1.65 32.13
N LYS A 48 11.89 -0.31 31.98
CA LYS A 48 10.71 0.56 31.86
C LYS A 48 9.82 0.17 30.68
N ALA A 49 10.41 -0.16 29.53
CA ALA A 49 9.64 -0.62 28.37
C ALA A 49 8.97 -1.98 28.62
N GLN A 50 9.66 -2.92 29.28
CA GLN A 50 9.07 -4.20 29.68
C GLN A 50 7.93 -4.03 30.70
N GLU A 51 8.09 -3.16 31.70
CA GLU A 51 7.05 -2.86 32.68
C GLU A 51 5.80 -2.29 32.01
N THR A 52 5.97 -1.39 31.04
CA THR A 52 4.84 -0.89 30.24
C THR A 52 4.13 -2.03 29.50
N LEU A 53 4.89 -2.94 28.85
CA LEU A 53 4.29 -4.07 28.16
C LEU A 53 3.67 -5.11 29.10
N ILE A 54 4.12 -5.19 30.36
CA ILE A 54 3.49 -6.01 31.40
C ILE A 54 2.18 -5.37 31.86
N ALA A 55 2.17 -4.06 32.11
CA ALA A 55 0.95 -3.32 32.45
C ALA A 55 -0.12 -3.44 31.35
N GLU A 56 0.30 -3.55 30.09
CA GLU A 56 -0.58 -3.75 28.93
C GLU A 56 -0.94 -5.24 28.68
N ASN A 57 -0.60 -6.15 29.57
CA ASN A 57 -0.79 -7.62 29.42
C ASN A 57 -0.16 -8.22 28.14
N VAL A 58 0.84 -7.58 27.57
CA VAL A 58 1.58 -8.07 26.40
C VAL A 58 2.71 -9.02 26.83
N LEU A 59 3.30 -8.74 27.97
CA LEU A 59 4.30 -9.57 28.64
C LEU A 59 3.79 -9.95 30.02
N TYR A 60 4.32 -11.05 30.57
CA TYR A 60 4.14 -11.40 31.97
C TYR A 60 5.44 -11.98 32.55
N ARG A 61 5.59 -11.91 33.85
CA ARG A 61 6.74 -12.49 34.52
C ARG A 61 6.43 -13.91 34.98
N GLU A 62 7.29 -14.83 34.63
CA GLU A 62 7.25 -16.21 35.10
C GLU A 62 8.57 -16.56 35.78
N LYS A 63 8.57 -16.61 37.11
CA LYS A 63 9.79 -16.82 37.93
C LYS A 63 10.87 -15.77 37.59
N GLN A 64 11.97 -16.19 36.99
CA GLN A 64 13.08 -15.31 36.59
C GLN A 64 13.09 -14.95 35.11
N SER A 65 12.05 -15.31 34.36
CA SER A 65 11.96 -15.03 32.92
C SER A 65 10.77 -14.12 32.61
N THR A 66 10.90 -13.32 31.54
CA THR A 66 9.78 -12.60 30.95
C THR A 66 9.22 -13.43 29.79
N ARG A 67 7.92 -13.65 29.82
CA ARG A 67 7.19 -14.40 28.82
C ARG A 67 6.30 -13.47 28.03
N ILE A 68 6.02 -13.88 26.81
CA ILE A 68 5.08 -13.20 25.92
C ILE A 68 3.69 -13.77 26.18
N THR A 69 2.72 -12.90 26.48
CA THR A 69 1.33 -13.33 26.68
C THR A 69 0.79 -13.89 25.37
N PRO A 70 0.22 -15.10 25.35
CA PRO A 70 -0.45 -15.62 24.17
C PRO A 70 -1.58 -14.68 23.72
N ALA A 71 -1.76 -14.54 22.42
CA ALA A 71 -2.88 -13.75 21.92
C ALA A 71 -4.21 -14.46 22.23
N VAL A 72 -5.14 -13.72 22.81
CA VAL A 72 -6.51 -14.21 22.98
C VAL A 72 -7.27 -13.92 21.68
N ARG A 73 -7.81 -14.95 21.04
CA ARG A 73 -8.63 -14.78 19.84
C ARG A 73 -9.91 -14.01 20.18
N GLN A 74 -10.02 -12.78 19.73
CA GLN A 74 -11.31 -12.07 19.74
C GLN A 74 -12.13 -12.52 18.54
N LYS A 75 -13.37 -12.93 18.78
CA LYS A 75 -14.36 -13.13 17.72
C LYS A 75 -14.94 -11.76 17.36
N GLY A 76 -14.21 -10.98 16.57
CA GLY A 76 -14.70 -9.72 16.03
C GLY A 76 -15.40 -9.93 14.68
N ARG A 77 -16.33 -9.07 14.35
CA ARG A 77 -16.81 -8.89 12.98
C ARG A 77 -15.98 -7.79 12.33
N TYR A 78 -15.51 -8.04 11.12
CA TYR A 78 -14.65 -7.14 10.38
C TYR A 78 -15.32 -6.80 9.04
N ALA A 79 -15.19 -5.54 8.59
CA ALA A 79 -15.65 -5.13 7.27
C ALA A 79 -14.51 -4.53 6.46
N TYR A 80 -14.42 -4.89 5.18
CA TYR A 80 -13.64 -4.20 4.18
C TYR A 80 -14.57 -3.26 3.42
N VAL A 81 -14.26 -1.97 3.43
CA VAL A 81 -15.11 -0.90 2.91
C VAL A 81 -14.39 -0.16 1.79
N PRO A 82 -14.50 -0.64 0.54
CA PRO A 82 -13.96 0.08 -0.61
C PRO A 82 -14.92 1.18 -1.06
N TYR A 83 -14.34 2.29 -1.53
CA TYR A 83 -15.09 3.29 -2.24
C TYR A 83 -15.41 2.79 -3.65
N PHE A 84 -16.67 2.88 -4.04
CA PHE A 84 -17.14 2.52 -5.37
C PHE A 84 -17.55 3.78 -6.13
N HIS A 85 -17.04 3.94 -7.34
CA HIS A 85 -17.41 5.04 -8.22
C HIS A 85 -17.89 4.46 -9.56
N ARG A 86 -19.14 4.71 -9.92
CA ARG A 86 -19.76 4.17 -11.15
C ARG A 86 -19.02 4.51 -12.42
N LEU A 87 -18.45 5.72 -12.50
CA LEU A 87 -17.73 6.18 -13.70
C LEU A 87 -16.42 5.43 -13.95
N THR A 88 -15.81 4.87 -12.91
CA THR A 88 -14.59 4.06 -13.02
C THR A 88 -14.88 2.56 -13.17
N GLY A 89 -16.13 2.16 -12.97
CA GLY A 89 -16.79 0.92 -13.33
C GLY A 89 -16.02 -0.38 -12.98
N VAL A 90 -15.79 -1.18 -13.99
CA VAL A 90 -15.37 -2.57 -13.90
C VAL A 90 -13.97 -2.73 -13.34
N PHE A 91 -13.00 -1.87 -13.69
CA PHE A 91 -11.59 -2.04 -13.30
C PHE A 91 -11.33 -1.81 -11.80
N TRP A 92 -11.98 -0.81 -11.22
CA TRP A 92 -11.90 -0.55 -9.78
C TRP A 92 -12.54 -1.66 -8.97
N PHE A 93 -13.63 -2.21 -9.48
CA PHE A 93 -14.33 -3.32 -8.83
C PHE A 93 -13.44 -4.56 -8.77
N ASP A 94 -12.79 -4.95 -9.87
CA ASP A 94 -11.94 -6.14 -9.91
C ASP A 94 -10.75 -6.06 -8.94
N SER A 95 -10.04 -4.93 -8.92
CA SER A 95 -8.91 -4.74 -8.03
C SER A 95 -9.32 -4.75 -6.55
N ASN A 96 -10.41 -4.05 -6.21
CA ASN A 96 -10.90 -3.97 -4.84
C ASN A 96 -11.53 -5.28 -4.38
N TYR A 97 -12.28 -5.95 -5.27
CA TYR A 97 -12.84 -7.27 -5.00
C TYR A 97 -11.75 -8.30 -4.75
N ARG A 98 -10.69 -8.29 -5.56
CA ARG A 98 -9.55 -9.18 -5.38
C ARG A 98 -8.83 -8.96 -4.04
N LYS A 99 -8.64 -7.71 -3.63
CA LYS A 99 -8.05 -7.38 -2.33
C LYS A 99 -8.89 -7.95 -1.19
N TRP A 100 -10.20 -7.72 -1.24
CA TRP A 100 -11.13 -8.29 -0.28
C TRP A 100 -11.13 -9.82 -0.31
N GLU A 101 -11.13 -10.43 -1.48
CA GLU A 101 -11.16 -11.88 -1.63
C GLU A 101 -9.94 -12.54 -0.98
N ILE A 102 -8.74 -12.01 -1.22
CA ILE A 102 -7.51 -12.48 -0.59
C ILE A 102 -7.61 -12.30 0.94
N LEU A 103 -8.04 -11.13 1.41
CA LEU A 103 -8.23 -10.87 2.83
C LEU A 103 -9.26 -11.84 3.45
N ARG A 104 -10.39 -12.05 2.78
CA ARG A 104 -11.45 -12.97 3.23
C ARG A 104 -10.94 -14.40 3.34
N ILE A 105 -10.25 -14.91 2.32
CA ILE A 105 -9.71 -16.28 2.33
C ILE A 105 -8.73 -16.44 3.49
N ARG A 106 -7.79 -15.53 3.66
CA ARG A 106 -6.81 -15.58 4.74
C ARG A 106 -7.45 -15.44 6.12
N ALA A 107 -8.47 -14.59 6.27
CA ALA A 107 -9.21 -14.42 7.51
C ALA A 107 -9.99 -15.71 7.89
N MET A 108 -10.55 -16.42 6.91
CA MET A 108 -11.23 -17.71 7.15
C MET A 108 -10.28 -18.76 7.74
N GLU A 109 -9.00 -18.78 7.39
CA GLU A 109 -8.00 -19.66 7.99
C GLU A 109 -7.81 -19.36 9.49
N GLU A 110 -8.07 -18.14 9.92
CA GLU A 110 -8.07 -17.72 11.32
C GLU A 110 -9.45 -17.83 12.00
N MET A 111 -10.42 -18.45 11.34
CA MET A 111 -11.80 -18.57 11.83
C MET A 111 -12.50 -17.23 12.03
N VAL A 112 -12.20 -16.25 11.20
CA VAL A 112 -12.76 -14.88 11.24
C VAL A 112 -13.47 -14.57 9.95
N SER A 113 -14.55 -13.75 10.03
CA SER A 113 -15.27 -13.23 8.86
C SER A 113 -14.83 -11.80 8.57
N VAL A 114 -14.58 -11.50 7.29
CA VAL A 114 -14.40 -10.14 6.77
C VAL A 114 -15.44 -9.92 5.68
N ASP A 115 -16.43 -9.10 5.98
CA ASP A 115 -17.52 -8.80 5.07
C ASP A 115 -17.13 -7.69 4.09
N LEU A 116 -17.63 -7.75 2.85
CA LEU A 116 -17.50 -6.67 1.88
C LEU A 116 -18.68 -5.71 2.05
N VAL A 117 -18.39 -4.46 2.36
CA VAL A 117 -19.40 -3.40 2.49
C VAL A 117 -18.98 -2.23 1.59
N PRO A 118 -19.27 -2.27 0.28
CA PRO A 118 -18.88 -1.21 -0.63
C PRO A 118 -19.65 0.06 -0.33
N PHE A 119 -19.00 1.23 -0.50
CA PHE A 119 -19.62 2.54 -0.39
C PHE A 119 -19.70 3.21 -1.76
N ASP A 120 -20.93 3.38 -2.26
CA ASP A 120 -21.24 4.10 -3.50
C ASP A 120 -22.11 5.32 -3.20
N PRO A 121 -21.53 6.52 -3.02
CA PRO A 121 -22.31 7.72 -2.68
C PRO A 121 -23.19 8.21 -3.84
N GLU A 122 -23.05 7.65 -5.05
CA GLU A 122 -23.91 7.95 -6.19
C GLU A 122 -25.14 7.03 -6.23
N TYR A 123 -25.17 6.00 -5.37
CA TYR A 123 -26.33 5.13 -5.27
C TYR A 123 -27.45 5.83 -4.48
N PRO A 124 -28.70 5.84 -5.00
CA PRO A 124 -29.82 6.48 -4.33
C PRO A 124 -30.01 5.96 -2.88
N GLY A 125 -29.99 6.88 -1.94
CA GLY A 125 -30.15 6.55 -0.51
C GLY A 125 -28.88 6.08 0.21
N GLU A 126 -27.74 5.99 -0.46
CA GLU A 126 -26.47 5.69 0.17
C GLU A 126 -25.78 6.99 0.60
N THR A 127 -25.70 7.19 1.91
CA THR A 127 -25.06 8.35 2.54
C THR A 127 -24.01 7.88 3.53
N VAL A 128 -23.20 8.80 4.03
CA VAL A 128 -22.25 8.51 5.12
C VAL A 128 -22.97 7.98 6.36
N GLU A 129 -24.16 8.51 6.66
CA GLU A 129 -24.98 8.10 7.79
C GLU A 129 -25.50 6.67 7.63
N THR A 130 -26.01 6.34 6.43
CA THR A 130 -26.48 4.97 6.15
C THR A 130 -25.33 3.96 6.15
N LEU A 131 -24.15 4.35 5.67
CA LEU A 131 -22.94 3.54 5.77
C LEU A 131 -22.54 3.31 7.23
N ALA A 132 -22.50 4.36 8.05
CA ALA A 132 -22.16 4.25 9.46
C ALA A 132 -23.11 3.30 10.20
N GLU A 133 -24.41 3.37 9.92
CA GLU A 133 -25.39 2.42 10.50
C GLU A 133 -25.16 0.97 10.02
N LYS A 134 -24.84 0.74 8.76
CA LYS A 134 -24.48 -0.60 8.25
C LYS A 134 -23.24 -1.16 8.98
N LEU A 135 -22.32 -0.28 9.39
CA LEU A 135 -21.05 -0.65 10.02
C LEU A 135 -21.10 -0.73 11.55
N ARG A 136 -22.19 -0.35 12.20
CA ARG A 136 -22.31 -0.24 13.67
C ARG A 136 -21.97 -1.51 14.44
N ASP A 137 -22.25 -2.68 13.87
CA ASP A 137 -22.05 -3.98 14.52
C ASP A 137 -20.69 -4.62 14.22
N TYR A 138 -19.81 -3.88 13.51
CA TYR A 138 -18.46 -4.35 13.25
C TYR A 138 -17.48 -3.87 14.33
N SER A 139 -16.56 -4.75 14.68
CA SER A 139 -15.50 -4.39 15.64
C SER A 139 -14.44 -3.49 15.03
N VAL A 140 -14.09 -3.78 13.78
CA VAL A 140 -13.10 -3.01 13.02
C VAL A 140 -13.54 -2.92 11.56
N VAL A 141 -13.32 -1.76 10.96
CA VAL A 141 -13.52 -1.51 9.54
C VAL A 141 -12.21 -1.13 8.86
N PHE A 142 -11.96 -1.74 7.71
CA PHE A 142 -10.81 -1.44 6.85
C PHE A 142 -11.30 -0.53 5.72
N LEU A 143 -10.96 0.76 5.78
CA LEU A 143 -11.38 1.77 4.81
C LEU A 143 -10.37 1.88 3.67
N PHE A 144 -10.85 1.84 2.44
CA PHE A 144 -10.00 1.91 1.24
C PHE A 144 -10.54 2.90 0.21
N LEU A 145 -9.70 3.86 -0.20
CA LEU A 145 -9.96 4.89 -1.23
C LEU A 145 -11.17 5.79 -0.98
N ILE A 146 -11.68 5.90 0.24
CA ILE A 146 -12.79 6.80 0.56
C ILE A 146 -12.29 8.25 0.49
N ARG A 147 -13.05 9.10 -0.19
CA ARG A 147 -12.73 10.51 -0.37
C ARG A 147 -12.66 11.25 0.97
N ALA A 148 -11.79 12.25 1.05
CA ALA A 148 -11.57 13.03 2.28
C ALA A 148 -12.83 13.66 2.84
N ASP A 149 -13.69 14.24 1.98
CA ASP A 149 -14.96 14.88 2.37
C ASP A 149 -15.97 13.90 3.00
N HIS A 150 -15.96 12.63 2.58
CA HIS A 150 -16.74 11.58 3.23
C HIS A 150 -16.08 11.09 4.53
N LEU A 151 -14.75 10.96 4.56
CA LEU A 151 -14.01 10.52 5.74
C LEU A 151 -14.18 11.48 6.93
N GLU A 152 -14.19 12.80 6.68
CA GLU A 152 -14.40 13.83 7.68
C GLU A 152 -15.74 13.66 8.44
N LYS A 153 -16.75 13.10 7.79
CA LYS A 153 -18.07 12.81 8.41
C LYS A 153 -18.13 11.38 8.96
N LEU A 154 -17.61 10.42 8.21
CA LEU A 154 -17.72 8.99 8.55
C LEU A 154 -16.90 8.63 9.79
N CYS A 155 -15.64 9.10 9.87
CA CYS A 155 -14.75 8.67 10.95
C CYS A 155 -15.21 9.09 12.34
N PRO A 156 -15.68 10.34 12.58
CA PRO A 156 -16.26 10.71 13.88
C PRO A 156 -17.47 9.83 14.23
N ARG A 157 -18.34 9.57 13.26
CA ARG A 157 -19.56 8.77 13.48
C ARG A 157 -19.25 7.32 13.82
N LEU A 158 -18.28 6.69 13.15
CA LEU A 158 -17.84 5.34 13.49
C LEU A 158 -17.22 5.27 14.89
N ARG A 159 -16.43 6.28 15.27
CA ARG A 159 -15.85 6.35 16.63
C ARG A 159 -16.92 6.49 17.71
N GLU A 160 -17.96 7.31 17.48
CA GLU A 160 -19.12 7.42 18.39
C GLU A 160 -19.84 6.09 18.58
N LEU A 161 -19.92 5.27 17.51
CA LEU A 161 -20.49 3.92 17.54
C LEU A 161 -19.54 2.88 18.15
N GLY A 162 -18.31 3.27 18.54
CA GLY A 162 -17.31 2.35 19.08
C GLY A 162 -16.64 1.47 18.03
N VAL A 163 -16.83 1.77 16.75
CA VAL A 163 -16.23 1.02 15.63
C VAL A 163 -14.80 1.51 15.41
N ARG A 164 -13.85 0.59 15.40
CA ARG A 164 -12.44 0.89 15.13
C ARG A 164 -12.16 0.98 13.65
N ILE A 165 -11.24 1.85 13.28
CA ILE A 165 -10.95 2.18 11.89
C ILE A 165 -9.49 1.87 11.61
N VAL A 166 -9.22 1.20 10.48
CA VAL A 166 -7.88 1.02 9.90
C VAL A 166 -7.95 1.49 8.46
N PHE A 167 -7.07 2.42 8.09
CA PHE A 167 -6.98 2.89 6.72
C PHE A 167 -6.03 2.02 5.91
N LEU A 168 -6.45 1.65 4.71
CA LEU A 168 -5.66 0.91 3.73
C LEU A 168 -5.24 1.78 2.54
N ASP A 169 -5.52 3.07 2.59
CA ASP A 169 -5.04 4.08 1.64
C ASP A 169 -4.71 5.39 2.38
N GLU A 170 -3.80 6.17 1.81
CA GLU A 170 -3.33 7.42 2.41
C GLU A 170 -4.35 8.54 2.15
N SER A 171 -4.76 9.23 3.22
CA SER A 171 -5.58 10.44 3.17
C SER A 171 -5.10 11.42 4.23
N ASP A 172 -5.21 12.72 3.97
CA ASP A 172 -4.89 13.76 4.95
C ASP A 172 -5.82 13.72 6.17
N SER A 173 -7.05 13.23 5.99
CA SER A 173 -8.04 13.04 7.07
C SER A 173 -7.69 11.88 8.02
N CYS A 174 -6.60 11.14 7.77
CA CYS A 174 -6.24 9.93 8.52
C CYS A 174 -5.11 10.13 9.53
N ALA A 175 -4.74 11.38 9.86
CA ALA A 175 -3.55 11.68 10.66
C ALA A 175 -3.50 10.96 12.02
N ASP A 176 -4.65 10.77 12.66
CA ASP A 176 -4.79 10.20 14.00
C ASP A 176 -5.37 8.76 13.99
N SER A 177 -5.32 8.08 12.87
CA SER A 177 -5.84 6.73 12.74
C SER A 177 -4.76 5.75 12.24
N PRO A 178 -4.90 4.44 12.56
CA PRO A 178 -4.03 3.42 12.02
C PRO A 178 -4.04 3.43 10.50
N LEU A 179 -2.86 3.35 9.91
CA LEU A 179 -2.64 3.35 8.48
C LEU A 179 -1.73 2.18 8.11
N LEU A 180 -2.19 1.33 7.22
CA LEU A 180 -1.42 0.25 6.64
C LEU A 180 -1.50 0.35 5.11
N VAL A 181 -0.42 0.80 4.49
CA VAL A 181 -0.43 1.22 3.09
C VAL A 181 0.89 0.90 2.39
N VAL A 182 0.85 0.86 1.07
CA VAL A 182 2.06 0.80 0.24
C VAL A 182 2.85 2.10 0.38
N ASP A 183 4.17 2.01 0.44
CA ASP A 183 5.05 3.16 0.26
C ASP A 183 5.00 3.61 -1.21
N TYR A 184 4.02 4.42 -1.53
CA TYR A 184 3.79 4.89 -2.90
C TYR A 184 4.94 5.76 -3.43
N TYR A 185 5.58 6.55 -2.56
CA TYR A 185 6.78 7.29 -2.97
C TYR A 185 7.90 6.35 -3.39
N HIS A 186 8.15 5.30 -2.60
CA HIS A 186 9.13 4.27 -2.93
C HIS A 186 8.78 3.54 -4.23
N SER A 187 7.50 3.28 -4.50
CA SER A 187 7.03 2.70 -5.75
C SER A 187 7.48 3.54 -6.97
N GLY A 188 7.29 4.86 -6.91
CA GLY A 188 7.80 5.77 -7.94
C GLY A 188 9.32 5.75 -8.08
N VAL A 189 10.04 5.72 -6.96
CA VAL A 189 11.51 5.66 -6.94
C VAL A 189 12.03 4.40 -7.65
N ILE A 190 11.47 3.24 -7.37
CA ILE A 190 11.94 1.98 -7.99
C ILE A 190 11.54 1.90 -9.46
N ALA A 191 10.39 2.46 -9.87
CA ALA A 191 10.00 2.58 -11.27
C ALA A 191 11.00 3.42 -12.06
N ALA A 192 11.38 4.60 -11.54
CA ALA A 192 12.40 5.45 -12.15
C ALA A 192 13.75 4.74 -12.25
N LYS A 193 14.18 4.05 -11.18
CA LYS A 193 15.43 3.28 -11.18
C LYS A 193 15.43 2.17 -12.22
N ALA A 194 14.30 1.50 -12.44
CA ALA A 194 14.19 0.46 -13.46
C ALA A 194 14.42 1.04 -14.87
N LEU A 195 13.82 2.19 -15.19
CA LEU A 195 14.03 2.86 -16.45
C LEU A 195 15.48 3.34 -16.61
N LEU A 196 16.04 3.96 -15.59
CA LEU A 196 17.45 4.41 -15.61
C LEU A 196 18.43 3.25 -15.78
N ALA A 197 18.17 2.10 -15.15
CA ALA A 197 18.99 0.89 -15.31
C ALA A 197 18.92 0.34 -16.73
N GLY A 198 17.77 0.44 -17.40
CA GLY A 198 17.60 0.13 -18.82
C GLY A 198 18.24 1.15 -19.76
N GLY A 199 18.77 2.25 -19.22
CA GLY A 199 19.43 3.34 -19.96
C GLY A 199 18.43 4.29 -20.62
N TYR A 200 17.18 4.32 -20.18
CA TYR A 200 16.18 5.28 -20.65
C TYR A 200 16.39 6.63 -19.96
N CYS A 201 16.37 7.70 -20.75
CA CYS A 201 16.67 9.06 -20.28
C CYS A 201 15.65 10.11 -20.71
N ARG A 202 14.58 9.72 -21.38
CA ARG A 202 13.50 10.60 -21.85
C ARG A 202 12.14 10.03 -21.43
N PRO A 203 11.83 10.07 -20.13
CA PRO A 203 10.58 9.52 -19.61
C PRO A 203 9.42 10.47 -19.86
N VAL A 204 8.24 9.90 -20.05
CA VAL A 204 6.96 10.60 -19.99
C VAL A 204 6.11 9.94 -18.91
N LEU A 205 5.53 10.75 -18.06
CA LEU A 205 4.50 10.32 -17.11
C LEU A 205 3.15 10.33 -17.81
N MET A 206 2.47 9.21 -17.79
CA MET A 206 1.19 9.09 -18.46
C MET A 206 0.10 8.55 -17.55
N GLY A 207 -1.09 9.16 -17.63
CA GLY A 207 -2.28 8.70 -16.94
C GLY A 207 -3.55 9.23 -17.57
N CYS A 208 -4.61 8.44 -17.46
CA CYS A 208 -5.94 8.82 -17.92
C CYS A 208 -6.95 8.53 -16.80
N GLY A 209 -7.87 9.45 -16.52
CA GLY A 209 -8.86 9.32 -15.46
C GLY A 209 -8.26 9.40 -14.05
N ILE A 210 -7.00 9.75 -13.93
CA ILE A 210 -6.32 9.91 -12.65
C ILE A 210 -6.72 11.26 -12.08
N SER A 211 -7.40 11.25 -10.94
CA SER A 211 -7.52 12.45 -10.13
C SER A 211 -6.17 12.73 -9.46
N ARG A 212 -5.64 13.93 -9.66
CA ARG A 212 -4.49 14.42 -8.88
C ARG A 212 -4.83 14.62 -7.39
N ASP A 213 -6.08 14.43 -7.01
CA ASP A 213 -6.54 14.44 -5.61
C ASP A 213 -6.18 13.14 -4.87
N SER A 214 -5.76 12.10 -5.60
CA SER A 214 -5.28 10.86 -4.99
C SER A 214 -3.84 11.01 -4.51
N LEU A 215 -3.64 10.99 -3.18
CA LEU A 215 -2.31 11.07 -2.58
C LEU A 215 -1.41 9.93 -3.03
N SER A 216 -1.94 8.73 -3.19
CA SER A 216 -1.17 7.56 -3.65
C SER A 216 -0.53 7.81 -5.01
N ILE A 217 -1.28 8.41 -5.95
CA ILE A 217 -0.79 8.75 -7.29
C ILE A 217 0.21 9.89 -7.23
N CYS A 218 -0.10 10.95 -6.48
CA CYS A 218 0.81 12.08 -6.29
C CYS A 218 2.15 11.64 -5.70
N ARG A 219 2.14 10.76 -4.70
CA ARG A 219 3.36 10.20 -4.09
C ARG A 219 4.19 9.39 -5.08
N ARG A 220 3.56 8.56 -5.91
CA ARG A 220 4.26 7.81 -6.97
C ARG A 220 4.91 8.73 -7.98
N ILE A 221 4.18 9.73 -8.47
CA ILE A 221 4.69 10.74 -9.40
C ILE A 221 5.87 11.47 -8.77
N GLN A 222 5.75 11.94 -7.54
CA GLN A 222 6.80 12.64 -6.82
C GLN A 222 8.07 11.78 -6.69
N GLY A 223 7.94 10.52 -6.22
CA GLY A 223 9.09 9.61 -6.09
C GLY A 223 9.80 9.35 -7.41
N PHE A 224 9.05 9.25 -8.50
CA PHE A 224 9.57 9.10 -9.85
C PHE A 224 10.32 10.37 -10.31
N GLN A 225 9.68 11.52 -10.23
CA GLN A 225 10.25 12.81 -10.66
C GLN A 225 11.49 13.18 -9.85
N ASP A 226 11.46 13.03 -8.52
CA ASP A 226 12.62 13.30 -7.65
C ASP A 226 13.82 12.41 -8.01
N THR A 227 13.56 11.16 -8.41
CA THR A 227 14.62 10.23 -8.81
C THR A 227 15.21 10.60 -10.16
N MET A 228 14.42 11.01 -11.12
CA MET A 228 14.85 11.46 -12.44
C MET A 228 15.56 12.80 -12.36
N ALA A 229 15.06 13.74 -11.56
CA ALA A 229 15.65 15.06 -11.34
C ALA A 229 17.07 14.98 -10.78
N LYS A 230 17.39 14.00 -9.92
CA LYS A 230 18.76 13.74 -9.44
C LYS A 230 19.75 13.41 -10.58
N ARG A 231 19.26 13.09 -11.76
CA ARG A 231 20.04 12.84 -12.98
C ARG A 231 19.91 13.97 -14.01
N GLY A 232 19.26 15.09 -13.65
CA GLY A 232 18.98 16.19 -14.56
C GLY A 232 17.97 15.87 -15.66
N ILE A 233 17.11 14.87 -15.44
CA ILE A 233 16.10 14.39 -16.41
C ILE A 233 14.76 15.00 -16.06
N GLU A 234 14.15 15.71 -17.00
CA GLU A 234 12.79 16.21 -16.91
C GLU A 234 11.78 15.11 -17.26
N CYS A 235 10.62 15.15 -16.60
CA CYS A 235 9.55 14.18 -16.78
C CYS A 235 8.26 14.90 -17.23
N PRO A 236 8.07 15.13 -18.53
CA PRO A 236 6.82 15.69 -19.02
C PRO A 236 5.62 14.80 -18.66
N GLU A 237 4.49 15.44 -18.44
CA GLU A 237 3.26 14.79 -18.01
C GLU A 237 2.18 14.84 -19.08
N LEU A 238 1.57 13.69 -19.33
CA LEU A 238 0.43 13.53 -20.24
C LEU A 238 -0.74 12.91 -19.46
N PHE A 239 -1.44 13.75 -18.69
CA PHE A 239 -2.60 13.33 -17.92
C PHE A 239 -3.90 13.80 -18.59
N TYR A 240 -4.83 12.87 -18.71
CA TYR A 240 -6.15 13.13 -19.28
C TYR A 240 -7.24 12.72 -18.30
N PRO A 241 -8.28 13.55 -18.08
CA PRO A 241 -9.41 13.13 -17.28
C PRO A 241 -10.15 11.95 -17.96
N TYR A 242 -10.88 11.17 -17.16
CA TYR A 242 -11.52 9.93 -17.62
C TYR A 242 -12.45 10.15 -18.83
N GLU A 243 -13.18 11.26 -18.84
CA GLU A 243 -14.07 11.64 -19.92
C GLU A 243 -13.30 11.86 -21.24
N LYS A 244 -12.01 12.15 -21.14
CA LYS A 244 -11.08 12.36 -22.26
C LYS A 244 -10.14 11.18 -22.52
N ARG A 245 -10.47 9.98 -22.05
CA ARG A 245 -9.61 8.80 -22.20
C ARG A 245 -9.20 8.50 -23.64
N LEU A 246 -10.10 8.70 -24.61
CA LEU A 246 -9.77 8.56 -26.03
C LEU A 246 -8.73 9.57 -26.50
N GLN A 247 -8.78 10.81 -26.00
CA GLN A 247 -7.74 11.81 -26.26
C GLN A 247 -6.40 11.41 -25.66
N GLY A 248 -6.39 10.70 -24.51
CA GLY A 248 -5.21 10.10 -23.92
C GLY A 248 -4.56 9.07 -24.85
N VAL A 249 -5.35 8.17 -25.44
CA VAL A 249 -4.88 7.19 -26.44
C VAL A 249 -4.31 7.90 -27.67
N ILE A 250 -5.02 8.92 -28.20
CA ILE A 250 -4.55 9.71 -29.35
C ILE A 250 -3.26 10.46 -29.00
N GLY A 251 -3.19 11.04 -27.79
CA GLY A 251 -2.01 11.74 -27.30
C GLY A 251 -0.79 10.84 -27.23
N LEU A 252 -0.96 9.61 -26.70
CA LEU A 252 0.09 8.61 -26.69
C LEU A 252 0.52 8.20 -28.08
N SER A 253 -0.43 7.90 -28.96
CA SER A 253 -0.13 7.51 -30.34
C SER A 253 0.67 8.60 -31.08
N ARG A 254 0.30 9.88 -30.87
CA ARG A 254 1.07 11.02 -31.42
C ARG A 254 2.46 11.13 -30.79
N TRP A 255 2.60 10.88 -29.51
CA TRP A 255 3.90 10.88 -28.85
C TRP A 255 4.77 9.73 -29.38
N LEU A 256 4.23 8.51 -29.47
CA LEU A 256 4.91 7.34 -30.01
C LEU A 256 5.35 7.55 -31.47
N SER A 257 4.54 8.21 -32.32
CA SER A 257 4.90 8.49 -33.70
C SER A 257 6.06 9.46 -33.87
N ARG A 258 6.43 10.20 -32.82
CA ARG A 258 7.59 11.12 -32.78
C ARG A 258 8.84 10.49 -32.25
N ILE A 259 8.76 9.26 -31.72
CA ILE A 259 9.92 8.52 -31.18
C ILE A 259 10.86 8.21 -32.33
N ARG A 260 12.13 8.57 -32.16
CA ARG A 260 13.20 8.23 -33.11
C ARG A 260 13.83 6.88 -32.72
N LYS A 261 14.10 6.03 -33.69
CA LYS A 261 14.63 4.66 -33.50
C LYS A 261 15.87 4.53 -32.60
N HIS A 262 16.59 5.63 -32.34
CA HIS A 262 17.84 5.64 -31.57
C HIS A 262 17.72 6.35 -30.20
N GLU A 263 16.54 6.85 -29.88
CA GLU A 263 16.33 7.57 -28.63
C GLU A 263 15.78 6.62 -27.56
N LYS A 264 16.23 6.83 -26.32
CA LYS A 264 15.86 5.97 -25.20
C LYS A 264 14.66 6.58 -24.47
N ASP A 265 13.54 6.59 -25.17
CA ASP A 265 12.28 7.08 -24.63
C ASP A 265 11.63 6.04 -23.69
N SER A 266 10.84 6.53 -22.74
CA SER A 266 10.14 5.64 -21.82
C SER A 266 8.84 6.25 -21.32
N VAL A 267 7.94 5.37 -20.85
CA VAL A 267 6.65 5.75 -20.28
C VAL A 267 6.55 5.15 -18.88
N TYR A 268 6.13 5.96 -17.93
CA TYR A 268 5.72 5.49 -16.62
C TYR A 268 4.23 5.74 -16.40
N PHE A 269 3.53 4.67 -16.05
CA PHE A 269 2.12 4.69 -15.66
C PHE A 269 2.03 4.59 -14.14
N PRO A 270 1.67 5.67 -13.42
CA PRO A 270 1.50 5.63 -11.96
C PRO A 270 0.36 4.72 -11.51
N LEU A 271 -0.49 4.29 -12.44
CA LEU A 271 -1.59 3.35 -12.22
C LEU A 271 -1.77 2.50 -13.48
N ASP A 272 -1.86 1.19 -13.31
CA ASP A 272 -1.90 0.23 -14.42
C ASP A 272 -3.28 0.06 -15.09
N SER A 273 -4.35 0.58 -14.49
CA SER A 273 -5.71 0.51 -15.03
C SER A 273 -5.86 1.09 -16.45
N TYR A 274 -4.84 1.79 -16.92
CA TYR A 274 -4.83 2.38 -18.28
C TYR A 274 -3.92 1.65 -19.27
N LEU A 275 -3.20 0.64 -18.83
CA LEU A 275 -2.36 -0.17 -19.71
C LEU A 275 -3.17 -0.77 -20.86
N GLU A 276 -4.39 -1.22 -20.60
CA GLU A 276 -5.24 -1.82 -21.63
C GLU A 276 -5.58 -0.86 -22.77
N LEU A 277 -5.80 0.43 -22.44
CA LEU A 277 -6.10 1.45 -23.46
C LEU A 277 -4.88 1.82 -24.32
N ILE A 278 -3.69 1.56 -23.82
CA ILE A 278 -2.43 2.02 -24.38
C ILE A 278 -1.64 0.87 -25.00
N THR A 279 -1.98 -0.36 -24.61
CA THR A 279 -1.36 -1.59 -25.07
C THR A 279 -1.38 -1.70 -26.59
N LEU A 280 -2.53 -1.49 -27.21
CA LEU A 280 -2.70 -1.63 -28.64
C LEU A 280 -1.81 -0.67 -29.43
N PRO A 281 -1.79 0.65 -29.14
CA PRO A 281 -0.87 1.57 -29.82
C PRO A 281 0.61 1.23 -29.62
N LEU A 282 1.03 0.72 -28.44
CA LEU A 282 2.40 0.29 -28.21
C LEU A 282 2.76 -0.96 -29.04
N TYR A 283 1.82 -1.91 -29.11
CA TYR A 283 1.99 -3.16 -29.80
C TYR A 283 1.99 -2.97 -31.34
N GLU A 284 1.04 -2.20 -31.88
CA GLU A 284 0.93 -1.94 -33.32
C GLU A 284 2.17 -1.25 -33.90
N GLN A 285 2.88 -0.46 -33.08
CA GLN A 285 4.09 0.23 -33.54
C GLN A 285 5.39 -0.57 -33.27
N GLY A 286 5.30 -1.78 -32.72
CA GLY A 286 6.45 -2.65 -32.48
C GLY A 286 7.51 -2.09 -31.53
N LEU A 287 7.11 -1.18 -30.63
CA LEU A 287 8.00 -0.30 -29.89
C LEU A 287 8.45 -0.83 -28.50
N VAL A 288 8.35 -2.13 -28.24
CA VAL A 288 8.68 -2.68 -26.91
C VAL A 288 9.73 -3.77 -27.04
N PRO A 289 10.72 -3.82 -26.18
CA PRO A 289 11.33 -2.86 -25.25
C PRO A 289 12.51 -2.10 -25.84
N GLU A 290 12.86 -2.38 -27.10
CA GLU A 290 14.13 -1.91 -27.68
C GLU A 290 14.16 -0.41 -27.96
N GLN A 291 13.00 0.18 -28.16
CA GLN A 291 12.84 1.60 -28.50
C GLN A 291 12.18 2.38 -27.37
N VAL A 292 11.19 1.80 -26.67
CA VAL A 292 10.47 2.44 -25.56
C VAL A 292 10.45 1.54 -24.34
N GLY A 293 10.94 2.06 -23.22
CA GLY A 293 10.78 1.38 -21.93
C GLY A 293 9.42 1.69 -21.33
N VAL A 294 8.75 0.67 -20.80
CA VAL A 294 7.46 0.84 -20.14
C VAL A 294 7.52 0.29 -18.73
N VAL A 295 7.12 1.10 -17.76
CA VAL A 295 6.93 0.67 -16.37
C VAL A 295 5.57 1.13 -15.89
N SER A 296 4.92 0.29 -15.11
CA SER A 296 3.65 0.59 -14.47
C SER A 296 3.73 0.48 -12.95
N SER A 297 2.77 1.05 -12.25
CA SER A 297 2.55 0.80 -10.83
C SER A 297 1.22 0.11 -10.61
N ASP A 298 1.15 -0.66 -9.54
CA ASP A 298 0.11 -1.62 -9.19
C ASP A 298 0.11 -2.86 -10.08
N SER A 299 -0.15 -3.99 -9.45
CA SER A 299 -0.30 -5.27 -10.11
C SER A 299 -1.77 -5.59 -10.27
N THR A 300 -2.50 -4.83 -11.05
CA THR A 300 -3.68 -5.43 -11.63
C THR A 300 -3.21 -6.55 -12.56
N LEU A 301 -4.08 -7.49 -12.85
CA LEU A 301 -3.76 -8.57 -13.79
C LEU A 301 -3.32 -8.05 -15.17
N SER A 302 -3.56 -6.76 -15.45
CA SER A 302 -3.23 -6.10 -16.71
C SER A 302 -1.73 -6.13 -17.02
N ALA A 303 -0.86 -5.69 -16.10
CA ALA A 303 0.57 -5.66 -16.36
C ALA A 303 1.18 -7.06 -16.54
N SER A 304 0.74 -8.03 -15.73
CA SER A 304 1.26 -9.41 -15.79
C SER A 304 0.68 -10.24 -16.95
N ARG A 305 -0.54 -9.93 -17.41
CA ARG A 305 -1.20 -10.59 -18.54
C ARG A 305 -0.91 -9.95 -19.87
N HIS A 306 -0.27 -8.79 -19.87
CA HIS A 306 0.16 -8.14 -21.08
C HIS A 306 1.12 -9.02 -21.85
N ASN A 307 1.06 -9.00 -23.16
CA ASN A 307 2.00 -9.75 -24.01
C ASN A 307 2.75 -8.78 -24.95
N PRO A 308 4.05 -8.54 -24.76
CA PRO A 308 4.91 -9.09 -23.69
C PRO A 308 4.60 -8.53 -22.29
N PRO A 309 4.91 -9.25 -21.20
CA PRO A 309 4.66 -8.79 -19.84
C PRO A 309 5.33 -7.44 -19.54
N ILE A 310 4.59 -6.54 -18.91
CA ILE A 310 5.10 -5.21 -18.55
C ILE A 310 5.81 -5.27 -17.18
N THR A 311 6.92 -4.55 -17.08
CA THR A 311 7.61 -4.32 -15.80
C THR A 311 6.73 -3.43 -14.91
N TYR A 312 6.52 -3.82 -13.66
CA TYR A 312 5.65 -3.08 -12.76
C TYR A 312 6.12 -3.09 -11.30
N THR A 313 5.64 -2.13 -10.51
CA THR A 313 5.82 -2.10 -9.06
C THR A 313 4.59 -2.67 -8.38
N THR A 314 4.81 -3.53 -7.36
CA THR A 314 3.71 -4.25 -6.69
C THR A 314 2.84 -3.33 -5.83
N ASP A 315 1.55 -3.66 -5.74
CA ASP A 315 0.57 -3.07 -4.82
C ASP A 315 0.65 -3.66 -3.40
N CYS A 316 1.53 -4.63 -3.17
CA CYS A 316 1.78 -5.28 -1.88
C CYS A 316 0.51 -5.82 -1.18
N VAL A 317 -0.52 -6.19 -1.92
CA VAL A 317 -1.77 -6.71 -1.34
C VAL A 317 -1.53 -7.93 -0.44
N PRO A 318 -0.72 -8.93 -0.84
CA PRO A 318 -0.43 -10.06 0.05
C PRO A 318 0.22 -9.62 1.36
N GLU A 319 1.18 -8.71 1.32
CA GLU A 319 1.89 -8.22 2.50
C GLU A 319 0.95 -7.41 3.42
N ILE A 320 0.07 -6.57 2.86
CA ILE A 320 -0.96 -5.84 3.61
C ILE A 320 -1.90 -6.83 4.30
N VAL A 321 -2.36 -7.84 3.58
CA VAL A 321 -3.26 -8.86 4.13
C VAL A 321 -2.59 -9.63 5.27
N GLU A 322 -1.33 -10.04 5.11
CA GLU A 322 -0.61 -10.76 6.17
C GLU A 322 -0.43 -9.89 7.42
N GLU A 323 -0.19 -8.58 7.30
CA GLU A 323 -0.14 -7.67 8.45
C GLU A 323 -1.50 -7.57 9.16
N ILE A 324 -2.61 -7.47 8.41
CA ILE A 324 -3.97 -7.46 8.96
C ILE A 324 -4.25 -8.78 9.68
N ILE A 325 -3.97 -9.92 9.05
CA ILE A 325 -4.19 -11.26 9.62
C ILE A 325 -3.35 -11.45 10.88
N ALA A 326 -2.10 -11.00 10.86
CA ALA A 326 -1.25 -11.03 12.04
C ALA A 326 -1.83 -10.19 13.19
N ALA A 327 -2.35 -8.99 12.89
CA ALA A 327 -2.98 -8.12 13.88
C ALA A 327 -4.28 -8.74 14.45
N ILE A 328 -5.08 -9.38 13.61
CA ILE A 328 -6.29 -10.13 14.05
C ILE A 328 -5.88 -11.29 14.97
N ARG A 329 -4.90 -12.11 14.54
CA ARG A 329 -4.40 -13.26 15.30
C ARG A 329 -3.85 -12.87 16.66
N LEU A 330 -3.16 -11.73 16.73
CA LEU A 330 -2.49 -11.24 17.92
C LEU A 330 -3.37 -10.31 18.76
N ASN A 331 -4.61 -10.08 18.33
CA ASN A 331 -5.54 -9.13 18.96
C ASN A 331 -4.95 -7.71 19.12
N GLU A 332 -4.25 -7.23 18.10
CA GLU A 332 -3.56 -5.94 18.13
C GLU A 332 -4.36 -4.79 17.52
N LEU A 333 -5.48 -5.08 16.86
CA LEU A 333 -6.29 -4.05 16.19
C LEU A 333 -6.85 -3.01 17.18
N ASP A 334 -7.16 -3.41 18.42
CA ASP A 334 -7.57 -2.49 19.48
C ASP A 334 -6.48 -1.48 19.78
N ARG A 335 -5.28 -1.99 19.90
CA ARG A 335 -4.09 -1.23 20.23
C ARG A 335 -3.63 -0.33 19.09
N TRP A 336 -3.88 -0.71 17.84
CA TRP A 336 -3.60 0.15 16.70
C TRP A 336 -4.44 1.44 16.77
N ASN A 337 -5.66 1.38 17.34
CA ASN A 337 -6.51 2.55 17.50
C ASN A 337 -6.13 3.42 18.72
N GLU A 338 -5.60 2.82 19.79
CA GLU A 338 -5.08 3.59 20.93
C GLU A 338 -3.76 4.28 20.59
N PHE A 339 -2.91 3.62 19.80
CA PHE A 339 -1.61 4.12 19.35
C PHE A 339 -1.53 4.00 17.83
N PRO A 340 -1.97 5.01 17.07
CA PRO A 340 -2.08 4.93 15.63
C PRO A 340 -0.79 4.46 14.96
N LEU A 341 -0.79 3.20 14.52
CA LEU A 341 0.33 2.60 13.80
C LEU A 341 0.29 3.05 12.36
N ARG A 342 1.35 3.66 11.88
CA ARG A 342 1.52 3.99 10.47
C ARG A 342 2.57 3.09 9.86
N THR A 343 2.13 2.12 9.07
CA THR A 343 3.01 1.15 8.40
C THR A 343 3.00 1.38 6.90
N PHE A 344 4.17 1.63 6.34
CA PHE A 344 4.39 1.77 4.92
C PHE A 344 5.13 0.53 4.41
N ILE A 345 4.44 -0.27 3.59
CA ILE A 345 4.99 -1.49 3.01
C ILE A 345 5.72 -1.14 1.72
N LYS A 346 6.99 -1.48 1.64
CA LYS A 346 7.82 -1.18 0.46
C LYS A 346 7.39 -2.02 -0.74
N SER A 347 7.01 -1.33 -1.80
CA SER A 347 6.75 -1.93 -3.10
C SER A 347 8.00 -2.63 -3.64
N ARG A 348 7.79 -3.67 -4.44
CA ARG A 348 8.85 -4.41 -5.16
C ARG A 348 8.68 -4.24 -6.66
N LEU A 349 9.80 -4.29 -7.38
CA LEU A 349 9.78 -4.34 -8.83
C LEU A 349 9.58 -5.78 -9.30
N VAL A 350 8.61 -5.98 -10.18
CA VAL A 350 8.45 -7.22 -10.93
C VAL A 350 8.90 -6.93 -12.36
N THR A 351 10.00 -7.56 -12.77
CA THR A 351 10.58 -7.36 -14.08
C THR A 351 9.79 -8.15 -15.12
N GLY A 352 9.24 -7.43 -16.09
CA GLY A 352 8.66 -7.96 -17.30
C GLY A 352 9.63 -7.84 -18.49
N MET A 353 9.07 -7.89 -19.69
CA MET A 353 9.85 -7.76 -20.95
C MET A 353 9.81 -6.32 -21.52
N SER A 354 9.16 -5.38 -20.84
CA SER A 354 8.98 -4.01 -21.31
C SER A 354 10.10 -3.04 -20.93
N THR A 355 11.13 -3.54 -20.24
CA THR A 355 12.36 -2.79 -19.93
C THR A 355 13.58 -3.65 -20.25
N ARG A 356 14.67 -3.00 -20.67
CA ARG A 356 15.93 -3.70 -20.87
C ARG A 356 16.50 -4.10 -19.51
N GLU A 357 16.90 -5.36 -19.37
CA GLU A 357 17.82 -5.75 -18.30
C GLU A 357 19.21 -5.18 -18.60
N ASN A 358 19.85 -4.64 -17.57
CA ASN A 358 21.22 -4.20 -17.67
C ASN A 358 22.12 -5.46 -17.75
N ASN A 359 22.41 -5.93 -18.94
CA ASN A 359 23.22 -7.13 -19.26
C ASN A 359 24.67 -7.05 -18.75
N LYS A 360 25.03 -6.08 -17.89
CA LYS A 360 26.38 -5.96 -17.30
C LYS A 360 26.71 -7.03 -16.24
N ARG A 361 25.79 -7.92 -15.89
CA ARG A 361 26.05 -9.02 -14.92
C ARG A 361 26.23 -10.40 -15.57
N ARG A 362 26.32 -10.50 -16.89
CA ARG A 362 26.55 -11.80 -17.58
C ARG A 362 27.97 -11.96 -18.15
N THR A 363 28.90 -11.08 -17.81
CA THR A 363 30.30 -11.19 -18.24
C THR A 363 31.26 -11.05 -17.05
N GLU A 364 30.98 -11.76 -15.96
CA GLU A 364 31.98 -12.14 -14.95
C GLU A 364 31.73 -13.58 -14.50
#